data_87af18fbd33a2c59f0ad43accd59abea
#
_entry.id   87af18fbd33a2c59f0ad43accd59abea
#
_cell.length_a   1.000
_cell.length_b   1.000
_cell.length_c   1.000
_cell.angle_alpha   90.00
_cell.angle_beta   90.00
_cell.angle_gamma   90.00
#
_symmetry.space_group_name_H-M   'P 1'
#
loop_
_entity.id
_entity.type
_entity.pdbx_description
1 polymer ?
#
loop_
_entity_poly.entity_id
_entity_poly.type
_entity_poly.pdbx_seq_one_letter_code
_entity_poly.pdbx_strand_id
1 'polypeptide(L)'
;MGDSPLSRRTFLSAAGAAGIAGLTAPLLSACGTSGPSGGGKGGGKTLQAWVLQDDGQNPIQQASLDDFNKSSATKIKLVEIPNSGSSGYTDKLRIGMGSPNPPDLLFNWGTGSIQDYAQSGRLVDLTPHLTSDPTWQNSFLPSVLDAGKAADGKFYGIPMRGMQPVLLFYNKTLFAQHGQQPPATYDDLLKLVTYFDSKKIQPFALGHVDAWPNLMWLEYLVERLGGPSVFADILAGKPNAWGHPLVLDALHRIQDLVDRRAFGTNFASVNYVNDGAGLLFAKGKAAMHLMGTWEYSNQVDKHPQFAKNDLAFAPFPTVTGGKGDPNSVVGNPTNYYSISSKSKDVNAALAFLKKEMAGQMYVDKLIKAGDVPAVSGLEARLSASPGPEFSKYVYQMVQKAPSFTLSWDQALPHVFTDPLHNNLQKVFLKKLTPEKFVQIMGQVK
;
A
#
# COMPACT_ATOMS: atom_id res chain seq x y z
N MET A 1 12.51 -46.32 -41.06
CA MET A 1 11.05 -46.20 -40.97
C MET A 1 10.82 -44.93 -40.20
N GLY A 2 10.45 -43.89 -40.94
CA GLY A 2 10.34 -42.56 -40.45
C GLY A 2 8.92 -42.21 -39.99
N ASP A 3 8.83 -41.34 -39.01
CA ASP A 3 7.62 -40.58 -38.74
C ASP A 3 7.97 -39.10 -38.61
N SER A 4 7.49 -38.34 -39.58
CA SER A 4 7.60 -36.88 -39.64
C SER A 4 6.42 -36.21 -38.88
N PRO A 5 6.60 -35.10 -38.16
CA PRO A 5 5.52 -34.41 -37.51
C PRO A 5 4.72 -33.52 -38.47
N LEU A 6 3.39 -33.63 -38.41
CA LEU A 6 2.41 -32.88 -39.17
C LEU A 6 2.38 -31.38 -38.78
N SER A 7 2.48 -30.55 -39.79
CA SER A 7 2.47 -29.08 -39.74
C SER A 7 1.05 -28.53 -39.51
N ARG A 8 0.96 -27.48 -38.67
CA ARG A 8 -0.28 -26.73 -38.26
C ARG A 8 -0.95 -25.89 -39.38
N ARG A 9 -0.75 -26.23 -40.67
CA ARG A 9 -1.27 -25.44 -41.80
C ARG A 9 -2.41 -26.08 -42.60
N THR A 10 -3.02 -27.17 -42.16
CA THR A 10 -3.98 -27.94 -42.98
C THR A 10 -5.38 -28.00 -42.34
N PHE A 11 -5.86 -26.96 -41.68
CA PHE A 11 -7.22 -26.95 -41.08
C PHE A 11 -8.12 -25.80 -41.53
N LEU A 12 -7.84 -25.19 -42.66
CA LEU A 12 -8.67 -24.12 -43.22
C LEU A 12 -8.90 -24.30 -44.73
N SER A 13 -9.54 -25.40 -45.12
CA SER A 13 -10.14 -25.49 -46.48
C SER A 13 -10.98 -26.75 -46.59
N ALA A 14 -12.23 -26.68 -46.09
CA ALA A 14 -13.35 -27.52 -46.60
C ALA A 14 -14.66 -27.13 -45.92
N ALA A 15 -15.38 -26.16 -46.50
CA ALA A 15 -16.84 -26.10 -46.45
C ALA A 15 -17.29 -25.00 -47.42
N GLY A 16 -17.34 -25.36 -48.65
CA GLY A 16 -17.97 -24.57 -49.71
C GLY A 16 -19.07 -25.38 -50.37
N ALA A 17 -20.19 -24.74 -50.61
CA ALA A 17 -21.23 -25.05 -51.59
C ALA A 17 -22.33 -26.09 -51.27
N ALA A 18 -23.49 -25.57 -50.95
CA ALA A 18 -24.82 -25.93 -51.44
C ALA A 18 -25.84 -25.11 -50.63
N GLY A 19 -26.72 -24.29 -51.13
CA GLY A 19 -27.53 -24.18 -52.31
C GLY A 19 -28.79 -23.40 -51.95
N ILE A 20 -28.99 -22.30 -52.56
CA ILE A 20 -30.17 -21.50 -52.98
C ILE A 20 -31.54 -21.97 -52.50
N ALA A 21 -32.32 -21.08 -51.83
CA ALA A 21 -33.60 -20.52 -52.27
C ALA A 21 -34.32 -19.75 -51.17
N GLY A 22 -34.52 -18.45 -51.40
CA GLY A 22 -35.74 -17.67 -51.22
C GLY A 22 -36.27 -17.43 -49.79
N LEU A 23 -36.11 -16.19 -49.33
CA LEU A 23 -37.23 -15.35 -48.90
C LEU A 23 -36.70 -14.01 -48.39
N THR A 24 -37.01 -12.96 -49.14
CA THR A 24 -36.74 -11.56 -48.83
C THR A 24 -37.63 -11.07 -47.68
N ALA A 25 -37.02 -10.64 -46.60
CA ALA A 25 -37.61 -9.70 -45.65
C ALA A 25 -36.48 -8.83 -45.03
N PRO A 26 -36.69 -7.50 -44.87
CA PRO A 26 -35.63 -6.58 -44.48
C PRO A 26 -35.41 -6.61 -42.98
N LEU A 27 -34.22 -7.04 -42.56
CA LEU A 27 -33.74 -6.86 -41.18
C LEU A 27 -32.73 -5.71 -41.13
N LEU A 28 -33.25 -4.50 -41.36
CA LEU A 28 -32.59 -3.24 -41.00
C LEU A 28 -33.39 -2.66 -39.85
N SER A 29 -33.01 -2.98 -38.61
CA SER A 29 -33.20 -2.12 -37.43
C SER A 29 -32.98 -2.94 -36.12
N ALA A 30 -31.70 -3.04 -35.72
CA ALA A 30 -31.37 -3.46 -34.34
C ALA A 30 -30.08 -2.80 -33.90
N CYS A 31 -30.00 -1.50 -34.02
CA CYS A 31 -29.17 -0.62 -33.18
C CYS A 31 -30.11 0.43 -32.58
N GLY A 32 -31.09 -0.03 -31.88
CA GLY A 32 -31.97 0.77 -31.04
C GLY A 32 -31.63 0.53 -29.60
N THR A 33 -30.95 1.49 -28.99
CA THR A 33 -30.93 1.71 -27.56
C THR A 33 -32.36 1.91 -27.06
N SER A 34 -33.08 0.87 -26.82
CA SER A 34 -34.31 0.91 -26.02
C SER A 34 -33.92 0.71 -24.55
N GLY A 35 -33.45 1.79 -23.92
CA GLY A 35 -33.56 1.89 -22.49
C GLY A 35 -35.05 1.87 -22.11
N PRO A 36 -35.45 1.20 -21.03
CA PRO A 36 -36.83 1.29 -20.56
C PRO A 36 -37.09 2.72 -20.07
N SER A 37 -37.81 3.50 -20.85
CA SER A 37 -38.51 4.69 -20.38
C SER A 37 -39.64 4.26 -19.48
N GLY A 38 -39.33 3.90 -18.25
CA GLY A 38 -40.26 3.77 -17.14
C GLY A 38 -40.13 5.02 -16.30
N GLY A 39 -41.10 5.92 -16.41
CA GLY A 39 -41.29 7.03 -15.49
C GLY A 39 -41.52 6.54 -14.06
N GLY A 40 -40.45 6.27 -13.33
CA GLY A 40 -40.42 6.04 -11.89
C GLY A 40 -39.77 7.26 -11.23
N LYS A 41 -40.56 8.09 -10.58
CA LYS A 41 -40.08 9.06 -9.62
C LYS A 41 -39.30 8.31 -8.55
N GLY A 42 -37.95 8.48 -8.50
CA GLY A 42 -37.10 7.95 -7.41
C GLY A 42 -35.84 7.21 -7.82
N GLY A 43 -35.28 7.41 -9.02
CA GLY A 43 -33.96 6.87 -9.38
C GLY A 43 -32.83 7.70 -8.72
N GLY A 44 -32.46 7.35 -7.48
CA GLY A 44 -31.31 7.96 -6.83
C GLY A 44 -30.04 7.71 -7.65
N LYS A 45 -29.14 8.71 -7.66
CA LYS A 45 -27.82 8.57 -8.29
C LYS A 45 -27.03 7.45 -7.62
N THR A 46 -26.22 6.71 -8.39
CA THR A 46 -25.28 5.72 -7.86
C THR A 46 -23.85 6.17 -8.17
N LEU A 47 -23.07 6.38 -7.12
CA LEU A 47 -21.64 6.70 -7.18
C LEU A 47 -20.82 5.41 -7.16
N GLN A 48 -19.59 5.49 -7.68
CA GLN A 48 -18.60 4.42 -7.62
C GLN A 48 -17.43 4.82 -6.73
N ALA A 49 -17.15 4.02 -5.71
CA ALA A 49 -15.93 4.10 -4.91
C ALA A 49 -14.96 3.02 -5.38
N TRP A 50 -13.89 3.44 -6.08
CA TRP A 50 -12.84 2.52 -6.51
C TRP A 50 -11.83 2.32 -5.39
N VAL A 51 -11.61 1.08 -5.02
CA VAL A 51 -10.70 0.67 -3.95
C VAL A 51 -9.75 -0.41 -4.42
N LEU A 52 -8.62 -0.49 -3.73
CA LEU A 52 -7.70 -1.61 -3.86
C LEU A 52 -8.39 -2.90 -3.40
N GLN A 53 -8.27 -3.98 -4.15
CA GLN A 53 -8.72 -5.29 -3.69
C GLN A 53 -7.88 -5.74 -2.48
N ASP A 54 -8.54 -5.92 -1.36
CA ASP A 54 -7.94 -6.31 -0.08
C ASP A 54 -8.99 -7.09 0.72
N ASP A 55 -8.82 -8.41 0.82
CA ASP A 55 -9.79 -9.33 1.41
C ASP A 55 -10.10 -8.99 2.89
N GLY A 56 -9.12 -8.44 3.62
CA GLY A 56 -9.32 -8.01 5.00
C GLY A 56 -10.04 -6.66 5.13
N GLN A 57 -9.88 -5.76 4.16
CA GLN A 57 -10.38 -4.38 4.23
C GLN A 57 -11.69 -4.16 3.48
N ASN A 58 -11.87 -4.79 2.31
CA ASN A 58 -13.05 -4.53 1.47
C ASN A 58 -14.37 -4.86 2.19
N PRO A 59 -14.49 -5.91 3.03
CA PRO A 59 -15.69 -6.14 3.83
C PRO A 59 -16.00 -5.01 4.83
N ILE A 60 -14.96 -4.37 5.40
CA ILE A 60 -15.12 -3.25 6.33
C ILE A 60 -15.60 -2.00 5.57
N GLN A 61 -14.99 -1.72 4.42
CA GLN A 61 -15.39 -0.63 3.53
C GLN A 61 -16.82 -0.83 3.01
N GLN A 62 -17.17 -2.04 2.58
CA GLN A 62 -18.53 -2.36 2.15
C GLN A 62 -19.55 -2.11 3.27
N ALA A 63 -19.22 -2.50 4.52
CA ALA A 63 -20.12 -2.26 5.64
C ALA A 63 -20.36 -0.78 5.92
N SER A 64 -19.35 0.10 5.71
CA SER A 64 -19.53 1.56 5.85
C SER A 64 -20.42 2.13 4.74
N LEU A 65 -20.26 1.63 3.50
CA LEU A 65 -21.13 2.01 2.38
C LEU A 65 -22.56 1.54 2.62
N ASP A 66 -22.74 0.32 3.12
CA ASP A 66 -24.07 -0.21 3.43
C ASP A 66 -24.78 0.62 4.50
N ASP A 67 -24.05 1.06 5.54
CA ASP A 67 -24.61 1.92 6.57
C ASP A 67 -25.00 3.30 6.02
N PHE A 68 -24.12 3.93 5.26
CA PHE A 68 -24.45 5.19 4.59
C PHE A 68 -25.65 5.03 3.66
N ASN A 69 -25.66 3.97 2.87
CA ASN A 69 -26.69 3.71 1.88
C ASN A 69 -28.09 3.49 2.48
N LYS A 70 -28.24 3.10 3.75
CA LYS A 70 -29.56 2.96 4.42
C LYS A 70 -30.33 4.27 4.46
N SER A 71 -29.64 5.39 4.70
CA SER A 71 -30.26 6.69 4.92
C SER A 71 -30.05 7.71 3.79
N SER A 72 -29.13 7.42 2.84
CA SER A 72 -28.82 8.35 1.74
C SER A 72 -29.72 8.11 0.53
N ALA A 73 -30.17 9.18 -0.13
CA ALA A 73 -30.87 9.11 -1.42
C ALA A 73 -29.92 8.69 -2.56
N THR A 74 -28.67 9.21 -2.54
CA THR A 74 -27.61 8.80 -3.46
C THR A 74 -26.89 7.59 -2.87
N LYS A 75 -26.82 6.48 -3.64
CA LYS A 75 -26.14 5.25 -3.22
C LYS A 75 -24.70 5.26 -3.67
N ILE A 76 -23.82 4.60 -2.91
CA ILE A 76 -22.41 4.42 -3.28
C ILE A 76 -22.14 2.91 -3.39
N LYS A 77 -21.52 2.49 -4.50
CA LYS A 77 -21.13 1.11 -4.77
C LYS A 77 -19.61 0.97 -4.67
N LEU A 78 -19.15 -0.04 -3.95
CA LEU A 78 -17.75 -0.46 -3.94
C LEU A 78 -17.36 -1.08 -5.28
N VAL A 79 -16.20 -0.73 -5.81
CA VAL A 79 -15.59 -1.33 -6.99
C VAL A 79 -14.16 -1.72 -6.61
N GLU A 80 -13.96 -3.00 -6.41
CA GLU A 80 -12.67 -3.57 -6.05
C GLU A 80 -11.80 -3.73 -7.30
N ILE A 81 -10.56 -3.25 -7.24
CA ILE A 81 -9.61 -3.32 -8.34
C ILE A 81 -8.42 -4.16 -7.90
N PRO A 82 -8.13 -5.27 -8.60
CA PRO A 82 -7.01 -6.12 -8.28
C PRO A 82 -5.67 -5.37 -8.30
N ASN A 83 -4.83 -5.64 -7.31
CA ASN A 83 -3.46 -5.16 -7.24
C ASN A 83 -2.52 -6.22 -7.85
N SER A 84 -2.66 -6.47 -9.14
CA SER A 84 -1.83 -7.45 -9.86
C SER A 84 -0.62 -6.77 -10.49
N GLY A 85 0.58 -7.23 -10.14
CA GLY A 85 1.84 -6.64 -10.59
C GLY A 85 2.25 -5.40 -9.81
N SER A 86 3.32 -4.75 -10.24
CA SER A 86 3.88 -3.57 -9.54
C SER A 86 3.00 -2.33 -9.58
N SER A 87 2.02 -2.25 -10.50
CA SER A 87 1.24 -1.05 -10.77
C SER A 87 -0.27 -1.28 -11.02
N GLY A 88 -0.80 -2.48 -10.72
CA GLY A 88 -2.15 -2.89 -11.13
C GLY A 88 -3.28 -1.91 -10.80
N TYR A 89 -3.41 -1.47 -9.55
CA TYR A 89 -4.40 -0.48 -9.12
C TYR A 89 -4.09 0.91 -9.69
N THR A 90 -2.85 1.38 -9.57
CA THR A 90 -2.44 2.73 -9.97
C THR A 90 -2.62 2.96 -11.46
N ASP A 91 -2.31 1.99 -12.31
CA ASP A 91 -2.52 2.08 -13.76
C ASP A 91 -3.99 2.14 -14.12
N LYS A 92 -4.83 1.30 -13.50
CA LYS A 92 -6.28 1.36 -13.72
C LYS A 92 -6.88 2.67 -13.25
N LEU A 93 -6.42 3.18 -12.09
CA LEU A 93 -6.86 4.48 -11.59
C LEU A 93 -6.45 5.61 -12.55
N ARG A 94 -5.21 5.60 -13.05
CA ARG A 94 -4.71 6.60 -14.01
C ARG A 94 -5.56 6.63 -15.29
N ILE A 95 -5.87 5.45 -15.84
CA ILE A 95 -6.75 5.31 -17.01
C ILE A 95 -8.17 5.80 -16.67
N GLY A 96 -8.72 5.35 -15.55
CA GLY A 96 -10.06 5.73 -15.09
C GLY A 96 -10.19 7.23 -14.88
N MET A 97 -9.24 7.86 -14.18
CA MET A 97 -9.22 9.31 -13.96
C MET A 97 -9.03 10.12 -15.24
N GLY A 98 -8.43 9.53 -16.28
CA GLY A 98 -8.32 10.12 -17.62
C GLY A 98 -9.59 9.99 -18.48
N SER A 99 -10.52 9.13 -18.09
CA SER A 99 -11.73 8.83 -18.87
C SER A 99 -12.81 9.92 -18.76
N PRO A 100 -13.82 9.91 -19.66
CA PRO A 100 -15.00 10.78 -19.54
C PRO A 100 -15.83 10.50 -18.26
N ASN A 101 -15.80 9.28 -17.75
CA ASN A 101 -16.56 8.83 -16.57
C ASN A 101 -15.58 8.27 -15.52
N PRO A 102 -14.84 9.11 -14.78
CA PRO A 102 -13.95 8.65 -13.73
C PRO A 102 -14.74 8.11 -12.53
N PRO A 103 -14.09 7.37 -11.60
CA PRO A 103 -14.71 7.03 -10.31
C PRO A 103 -15.15 8.30 -9.58
N ASP A 104 -16.20 8.19 -8.75
CA ASP A 104 -16.69 9.29 -7.93
C ASP A 104 -15.82 9.47 -6.67
N LEU A 105 -15.45 8.35 -6.01
CA LEU A 105 -14.47 8.28 -4.94
C LEU A 105 -13.33 7.34 -5.36
N LEU A 106 -12.13 7.62 -4.88
CA LEU A 106 -10.95 6.82 -5.19
C LEU A 106 -10.08 6.63 -3.94
N PHE A 107 -9.63 5.40 -3.75
CA PHE A 107 -8.58 5.06 -2.81
C PHE A 107 -7.23 5.61 -3.31
N ASN A 108 -6.39 6.05 -2.38
CA ASN A 108 -5.02 6.45 -2.68
C ASN A 108 -4.15 6.43 -1.41
N TRP A 109 -2.86 6.72 -1.59
CA TRP A 109 -1.87 6.74 -0.50
C TRP A 109 -1.54 8.15 0.00
N GLY A 110 -2.23 9.18 -0.51
CA GLY A 110 -1.96 10.58 -0.17
C GLY A 110 -0.81 11.19 -0.97
N THR A 111 -0.39 12.37 -0.59
CA THR A 111 0.75 13.18 -1.09
C THR A 111 1.09 12.97 -2.58
N GLY A 112 2.15 12.23 -2.92
CA GLY A 112 2.63 12.02 -4.30
C GLY A 112 1.61 11.30 -5.17
N SER A 113 0.87 10.33 -4.64
CA SER A 113 -0.10 9.54 -5.40
C SER A 113 -1.30 10.34 -5.90
N ILE A 114 -1.58 11.50 -5.31
CA ILE A 114 -2.68 12.41 -5.69
C ILE A 114 -2.20 13.67 -6.39
N GLN A 115 -0.89 13.93 -6.41
CA GLN A 115 -0.32 15.21 -6.86
C GLN A 115 -0.76 15.60 -8.27
N ASP A 116 -0.63 14.71 -9.23
CA ASP A 116 -0.98 14.97 -10.63
C ASP A 116 -2.48 15.23 -10.82
N TYR A 117 -3.32 14.53 -10.05
CA TYR A 117 -4.77 14.72 -10.08
C TYR A 117 -5.18 16.04 -9.45
N ALA A 118 -4.54 16.44 -8.33
CA ALA A 118 -4.77 17.72 -7.68
C ALA A 118 -4.36 18.88 -8.59
N GLN A 119 -3.14 18.86 -9.13
CA GLN A 119 -2.63 19.89 -10.04
C GLN A 119 -3.46 20.04 -11.31
N SER A 120 -3.99 18.94 -11.85
CA SER A 120 -4.86 18.96 -13.04
C SER A 120 -6.33 19.28 -12.72
N GLY A 121 -6.66 19.63 -11.47
CA GLY A 121 -8.02 19.98 -11.04
C GLY A 121 -9.01 18.82 -11.12
N ARG A 122 -8.53 17.58 -11.03
CA ARG A 122 -9.36 16.36 -11.11
C ARG A 122 -9.90 15.88 -9.77
N LEU A 123 -9.45 16.50 -8.67
CA LEU A 123 -9.93 16.22 -7.32
C LEU A 123 -10.67 17.41 -6.73
N VAL A 124 -11.59 17.15 -5.82
CA VAL A 124 -12.27 18.17 -5.02
C VAL A 124 -11.32 18.67 -3.94
N ASP A 125 -11.15 19.99 -3.83
CA ASP A 125 -10.47 20.63 -2.70
C ASP A 125 -11.33 20.47 -1.44
N LEU A 126 -10.85 19.68 -0.49
CA LEU A 126 -11.53 19.39 0.78
C LEU A 126 -11.23 20.43 1.86
N THR A 127 -10.29 21.35 1.62
CA THR A 127 -9.85 22.35 2.61
C THR A 127 -11.00 23.22 3.14
N PRO A 128 -11.89 23.77 2.29
CA PRO A 128 -13.01 24.58 2.80
C PRO A 128 -13.96 23.77 3.68
N HIS A 129 -14.14 22.49 3.38
CA HIS A 129 -15.04 21.60 4.11
C HIS A 129 -14.49 21.19 5.47
N LEU A 130 -13.17 20.98 5.57
CA LEU A 130 -12.49 20.68 6.84
C LEU A 130 -12.40 21.93 7.71
N THR A 131 -11.98 23.08 7.16
CA THR A 131 -11.82 24.32 7.92
C THR A 131 -13.15 24.89 8.44
N SER A 132 -14.25 24.68 7.71
CA SER A 132 -15.60 25.07 8.17
C SER A 132 -16.19 24.10 9.21
N ASP A 133 -15.57 22.92 9.43
CA ASP A 133 -15.99 21.93 10.42
C ASP A 133 -14.78 21.42 11.24
N PRO A 134 -14.36 22.20 12.24
CA PRO A 134 -13.24 21.81 13.11
C PRO A 134 -13.45 20.48 13.83
N THR A 135 -14.70 20.10 14.12
CA THR A 135 -15.02 18.82 14.75
C THR A 135 -14.63 17.66 13.83
N TRP A 136 -14.97 17.75 12.55
CA TRP A 136 -14.58 16.75 11.57
C TRP A 136 -13.05 16.74 11.35
N GLN A 137 -12.44 17.90 11.17
CA GLN A 137 -10.99 18.01 10.99
C GLN A 137 -10.23 17.40 12.18
N ASN A 138 -10.62 17.72 13.42
CA ASN A 138 -9.97 17.27 14.65
C ASN A 138 -10.31 15.81 15.01
N SER A 139 -11.21 15.17 14.29
CA SER A 139 -11.47 13.73 14.48
C SER A 139 -10.31 12.85 14.01
N PHE A 140 -9.36 13.39 13.23
CA PHE A 140 -8.17 12.68 12.75
C PHE A 140 -6.90 13.18 13.44
N LEU A 141 -5.88 12.34 13.52
CA LEU A 141 -4.55 12.75 13.96
C LEU A 141 -3.96 13.74 12.94
N PRO A 142 -3.49 14.94 13.39
CA PRO A 142 -3.07 16.00 12.47
C PRO A 142 -1.97 15.56 11.49
N SER A 143 -0.93 14.86 11.98
CA SER A 143 0.19 14.37 11.13
C SER A 143 -0.28 13.42 10.05
N VAL A 144 -1.32 12.63 10.32
CA VAL A 144 -1.88 11.68 9.36
C VAL A 144 -2.81 12.38 8.38
N LEU A 145 -3.65 13.32 8.86
CA LEU A 145 -4.52 14.10 7.98
C LEU A 145 -3.69 14.97 7.01
N ASP A 146 -2.56 15.52 7.47
CA ASP A 146 -1.66 16.34 6.66
C ASP A 146 -1.06 15.60 5.46
N ALA A 147 -0.85 14.28 5.53
CA ALA A 147 -0.43 13.49 4.39
C ALA A 147 -1.52 13.32 3.30
N GLY A 148 -2.75 13.76 3.57
CA GLY A 148 -3.83 13.92 2.58
C GLY A 148 -3.74 15.22 1.77
N LYS A 149 -2.71 16.06 1.99
CA LYS A 149 -2.45 17.28 1.22
C LYS A 149 -1.64 16.99 -0.04
N ALA A 150 -1.87 17.80 -1.07
CA ALA A 150 -0.97 17.92 -2.19
C ALA A 150 0.06 19.04 -1.96
N ALA A 151 1.00 19.24 -2.89
CA ALA A 151 2.07 20.23 -2.78
C ALA A 151 1.58 21.69 -2.73
N ASP A 152 0.33 21.96 -3.15
CA ASP A 152 -0.31 23.27 -3.01
C ASP A 152 -0.80 23.56 -1.57
N GLY A 153 -0.58 22.62 -0.64
CA GLY A 153 -0.97 22.72 0.76
C GLY A 153 -2.45 22.47 1.05
N LYS A 154 -3.25 22.11 0.03
CA LYS A 154 -4.68 21.84 0.18
C LYS A 154 -4.93 20.38 0.44
N PHE A 155 -6.01 20.09 1.18
CA PHE A 155 -6.46 18.73 1.44
C PHE A 155 -7.25 18.17 0.27
N TYR A 156 -6.89 16.97 -0.15
CA TYR A 156 -7.58 16.20 -1.18
C TYR A 156 -7.91 14.78 -0.73
N GLY A 157 -7.40 14.34 0.42
CA GLY A 157 -7.62 13.01 0.98
C GLY A 157 -8.14 13.03 2.40
N ILE A 158 -9.09 12.13 2.70
CA ILE A 158 -9.58 11.86 4.07
C ILE A 158 -9.08 10.47 4.47
N PRO A 159 -8.45 10.33 5.67
CA PRO A 159 -8.00 9.03 6.20
C PRO A 159 -9.14 8.00 6.20
N MET A 160 -8.86 6.79 5.71
CA MET A 160 -9.87 5.75 5.59
C MET A 160 -9.43 4.37 6.10
N ARG A 161 -8.22 4.26 6.64
CA ARG A 161 -7.66 2.99 7.14
C ARG A 161 -6.83 3.21 8.39
N GLY A 162 -6.25 2.14 8.94
CA GLY A 162 -5.27 2.22 10.02
C GLY A 162 -3.95 2.86 9.59
N MET A 163 -3.21 3.36 10.57
CA MET A 163 -1.85 3.84 10.40
C MET A 163 -0.91 2.67 10.13
N GLN A 164 0.02 2.85 9.23
CA GLN A 164 0.83 1.78 8.66
C GLN A 164 2.35 2.08 8.73
N PRO A 165 2.91 2.40 9.92
CA PRO A 165 4.35 2.45 10.07
C PRO A 165 4.95 1.06 9.80
N VAL A 166 6.17 1.05 9.27
CA VAL A 166 6.94 -0.19 9.08
C VAL A 166 7.58 -0.58 10.42
N LEU A 167 7.45 -1.84 10.80
CA LEU A 167 7.99 -2.41 12.03
C LEU A 167 8.87 -3.63 11.73
N LEU A 168 9.74 -3.93 12.68
CA LEU A 168 10.44 -5.20 12.73
C LEU A 168 9.58 -6.22 13.48
N PHE A 169 8.90 -7.11 12.75
CA PHE A 169 8.25 -8.27 13.35
C PHE A 169 9.26 -9.38 13.60
N TYR A 170 9.10 -10.14 14.69
CA TYR A 170 9.93 -11.28 15.01
C TYR A 170 9.15 -12.40 15.69
N ASN A 171 9.62 -13.64 15.54
CA ASN A 171 9.07 -14.81 16.21
C ASN A 171 9.65 -14.90 17.62
N LYS A 172 8.88 -14.45 18.64
CA LYS A 172 9.35 -14.40 20.04
C LYS A 172 9.68 -15.78 20.63
N THR A 173 8.95 -16.82 20.23
CA THR A 173 9.21 -18.19 20.68
C THR A 173 10.53 -18.69 20.14
N LEU A 174 10.79 -18.47 18.85
CA LEU A 174 12.07 -18.81 18.22
C LEU A 174 13.22 -18.04 18.86
N PHE A 175 13.05 -16.74 19.11
CA PHE A 175 14.04 -15.93 19.80
C PHE A 175 14.35 -16.46 21.21
N ALA A 176 13.32 -16.79 22.00
CA ALA A 176 13.46 -17.36 23.33
C ALA A 176 14.19 -18.72 23.32
N GLN A 177 13.82 -19.62 22.38
CA GLN A 177 14.49 -20.93 22.20
C GLN A 177 15.98 -20.79 21.91
N HIS A 178 16.38 -19.72 21.27
CA HIS A 178 17.77 -19.45 20.90
C HIS A 178 18.48 -18.45 21.83
N GLY A 179 17.83 -17.99 22.91
CA GLY A 179 18.39 -17.01 23.84
C GLY A 179 18.69 -15.65 23.19
N GLN A 180 17.97 -15.28 22.15
CA GLN A 180 18.15 -14.02 21.42
C GLN A 180 17.13 -12.96 21.88
N GLN A 181 17.49 -11.70 21.66
CA GLN A 181 16.62 -10.53 21.86
C GLN A 181 16.47 -9.77 20.55
N PRO A 182 15.35 -9.01 20.32
CA PRO A 182 15.23 -8.15 19.16
C PRO A 182 16.38 -7.12 19.11
N PRO A 183 16.86 -6.75 17.91
CA PRO A 183 18.04 -5.91 17.78
C PRO A 183 17.74 -4.46 18.17
N ALA A 184 18.54 -3.87 19.06
CA ALA A 184 18.47 -2.47 19.40
C ALA A 184 19.29 -1.60 18.42
N THR A 185 20.36 -2.16 17.88
CA THR A 185 21.26 -1.52 16.92
C THR A 185 21.39 -2.33 15.64
N TYR A 186 21.82 -1.67 14.57
CA TYR A 186 22.09 -2.35 13.28
C TYR A 186 23.21 -3.40 13.44
N ASP A 187 24.18 -3.17 14.32
CA ASP A 187 25.22 -4.14 14.62
C ASP A 187 24.65 -5.39 15.30
N ASP A 188 23.64 -5.25 16.17
CA ASP A 188 22.93 -6.38 16.76
C ASP A 188 22.09 -7.12 15.71
N LEU A 189 21.48 -6.39 14.77
CA LEU A 189 20.79 -7.00 13.63
C LEU A 189 21.76 -7.88 12.81
N LEU A 190 22.97 -7.40 12.51
CA LEU A 190 23.98 -8.17 11.78
C LEU A 190 24.43 -9.42 12.56
N LYS A 191 24.56 -9.33 13.90
CA LYS A 191 24.84 -10.51 14.75
C LYS A 191 23.71 -11.53 14.66
N LEU A 192 22.44 -11.09 14.70
CA LEU A 192 21.27 -11.98 14.56
C LEU A 192 21.22 -12.63 13.17
N VAL A 193 21.53 -11.87 12.11
CA VAL A 193 21.65 -12.41 10.75
C VAL A 193 22.65 -13.56 10.70
N THR A 194 23.87 -13.34 11.21
CA THR A 194 24.90 -14.36 11.26
C THR A 194 24.48 -15.57 12.12
N TYR A 195 23.86 -15.29 13.26
CA TYR A 195 23.42 -16.33 14.18
C TYR A 195 22.36 -17.24 13.56
N PHE A 196 21.27 -16.69 13.03
CA PHE A 196 20.15 -17.49 12.49
C PHE A 196 20.59 -18.22 11.21
N ASP A 197 21.39 -17.60 10.33
CA ASP A 197 21.93 -18.30 9.17
C ASP A 197 22.79 -19.52 9.58
N SER A 198 23.61 -19.39 10.64
CA SER A 198 24.39 -20.52 11.20
C SER A 198 23.51 -21.67 11.72
N LYS A 199 22.26 -21.36 12.13
CA LYS A 199 21.26 -22.34 12.58
C LYS A 199 20.39 -22.88 11.43
N LYS A 200 20.66 -22.46 10.18
CA LYS A 200 19.86 -22.79 8.98
C LYS A 200 18.41 -22.28 9.07
N ILE A 201 18.22 -21.19 9.80
CA ILE A 201 16.98 -20.45 9.90
C ILE A 201 17.18 -19.18 9.08
N GLN A 202 16.31 -18.89 8.14
CA GLN A 202 16.37 -17.64 7.37
C GLN A 202 16.24 -16.45 8.32
N PRO A 203 17.18 -15.49 8.34
CA PRO A 203 17.08 -14.36 9.24
C PRO A 203 15.83 -13.51 9.01
N PHE A 204 15.56 -13.11 7.76
CA PHE A 204 14.41 -12.29 7.40
C PHE A 204 13.58 -12.92 6.28
N ALA A 205 12.26 -12.96 6.44
CA ALA A 205 11.35 -13.10 5.33
C ALA A 205 11.39 -11.81 4.48
N LEU A 206 11.41 -11.94 3.15
CA LEU A 206 11.37 -10.82 2.21
C LEU A 206 10.55 -11.19 0.98
N GLY A 207 9.49 -10.44 0.73
CA GLY A 207 8.65 -10.58 -0.46
C GLY A 207 9.24 -9.86 -1.67
N HIS A 208 10.42 -10.30 -2.14
CA HIS A 208 11.21 -9.61 -3.15
C HIS A 208 10.50 -9.47 -4.51
N VAL A 209 9.67 -10.45 -4.89
CA VAL A 209 8.97 -10.46 -6.19
C VAL A 209 8.07 -9.24 -6.37
N ASP A 210 7.43 -8.78 -5.30
CA ASP A 210 6.50 -7.64 -5.36
C ASP A 210 7.18 -6.26 -5.37
N ALA A 211 8.51 -6.23 -5.38
CA ALA A 211 9.40 -5.07 -5.46
C ALA A 211 9.33 -4.10 -4.26
N TRP A 212 8.15 -3.57 -3.92
CA TRP A 212 7.98 -2.58 -2.86
C TRP A 212 8.46 -3.01 -1.45
N PRO A 213 8.44 -4.31 -1.02
CA PRO A 213 8.99 -4.67 0.29
C PRO A 213 10.50 -4.43 0.41
N ASN A 214 11.22 -4.40 -0.71
CA ASN A 214 12.66 -4.08 -0.71
C ASN A 214 12.90 -2.61 -0.32
N LEU A 215 11.96 -1.73 -0.64
CA LEU A 215 12.10 -0.30 -0.43
C LEU A 215 12.15 0.06 1.06
N MET A 216 11.44 -0.67 1.91
CA MET A 216 11.42 -0.44 3.36
C MET A 216 12.82 -0.51 3.99
N TRP A 217 13.72 -1.32 3.43
CA TRP A 217 15.11 -1.39 3.87
C TRP A 217 15.88 -0.12 3.52
N LEU A 218 15.74 0.37 2.29
CA LEU A 218 16.39 1.61 1.86
C LEU A 218 15.86 2.81 2.67
N GLU A 219 14.56 2.90 2.85
CA GLU A 219 13.89 3.97 3.59
C GLU A 219 14.39 4.05 5.03
N TYR A 220 14.35 2.93 5.77
CA TYR A 220 14.81 2.93 7.15
C TYR A 220 16.30 3.15 7.30
N LEU A 221 17.12 2.56 6.44
CA LEU A 221 18.57 2.78 6.50
C LEU A 221 18.90 4.26 6.27
N VAL A 222 18.29 4.90 5.26
CA VAL A 222 18.50 6.34 5.02
C VAL A 222 17.97 7.18 6.18
N GLU A 223 16.77 6.86 6.69
CA GLU A 223 16.19 7.57 7.84
C GLU A 223 17.08 7.47 9.08
N ARG A 224 17.61 6.29 9.40
CA ARG A 224 18.52 6.09 10.54
C ARG A 224 19.89 6.73 10.35
N LEU A 225 20.41 6.76 9.12
CA LEU A 225 21.70 7.36 8.79
C LEU A 225 21.67 8.89 8.81
N GLY A 226 20.64 9.52 8.22
CA GLY A 226 20.61 10.95 7.95
C GLY A 226 19.37 11.71 8.39
N GLY A 227 18.33 10.99 8.81
CA GLY A 227 17.04 11.58 9.12
C GLY A 227 16.21 11.94 7.88
N PRO A 228 15.02 12.55 8.08
CA PRO A 228 14.05 12.80 7.02
C PRO A 228 14.53 13.81 5.97
N SER A 229 15.53 14.64 6.27
CA SER A 229 16.05 15.66 5.35
C SER A 229 16.67 15.08 4.08
N VAL A 230 17.28 13.88 4.15
CA VAL A 230 17.88 13.23 2.99
C VAL A 230 16.81 12.90 1.93
N PHE A 231 15.68 12.33 2.37
CA PHE A 231 14.57 12.05 1.46
C PHE A 231 13.84 13.33 1.03
N ALA A 232 13.70 14.30 1.92
CA ALA A 232 13.09 15.60 1.57
C ALA A 232 13.86 16.29 0.43
N ASP A 233 15.17 16.17 0.37
CA ASP A 233 15.99 16.71 -0.71
C ASP A 233 15.76 15.97 -2.04
N ILE A 234 15.58 14.65 -2.00
CA ILE A 234 15.19 13.84 -3.17
C ILE A 234 13.80 14.25 -3.65
N LEU A 235 12.84 14.34 -2.75
CA LEU A 235 11.46 14.72 -3.07
C LEU A 235 11.36 16.12 -3.66
N ALA A 236 12.19 17.04 -3.19
CA ALA A 236 12.29 18.41 -3.71
C ALA A 236 13.06 18.50 -5.05
N GLY A 237 13.57 17.38 -5.57
CA GLY A 237 14.33 17.33 -6.82
C GLY A 237 15.65 18.13 -6.77
N LYS A 238 16.27 18.24 -5.57
CA LYS A 238 17.53 18.98 -5.45
C LYS A 238 18.64 18.34 -6.28
N PRO A 239 19.55 19.15 -6.85
CA PRO A 239 20.66 18.64 -7.64
C PRO A 239 21.46 17.56 -6.84
N ASN A 240 21.72 16.42 -7.50
CA ASN A 240 22.48 15.30 -6.93
C ASN A 240 21.92 14.69 -5.63
N ALA A 241 20.63 14.90 -5.31
CA ALA A 241 20.05 14.36 -4.07
C ALA A 241 20.07 12.83 -4.04
N TRP A 242 19.86 12.14 -5.14
CA TRP A 242 20.00 10.68 -5.24
C TRP A 242 21.45 10.23 -5.00
N GLY A 243 22.45 11.03 -5.37
CA GLY A 243 23.88 10.76 -5.12
C GLY A 243 24.35 11.12 -3.71
N HIS A 244 23.43 11.40 -2.79
CA HIS A 244 23.81 11.70 -1.40
C HIS A 244 24.60 10.53 -0.77
N PRO A 245 25.74 10.77 -0.08
CA PRO A 245 26.58 9.69 0.46
C PRO A 245 25.83 8.70 1.36
N LEU A 246 24.82 9.16 2.11
CA LEU A 246 24.02 8.28 2.99
C LEU A 246 23.05 7.38 2.22
N VAL A 247 22.60 7.77 1.02
CA VAL A 247 21.85 6.89 0.11
C VAL A 247 22.74 5.78 -0.40
N LEU A 248 23.98 6.11 -0.79
CA LEU A 248 24.98 5.13 -1.20
C LEU A 248 25.33 4.17 -0.04
N ASP A 249 25.57 4.69 1.17
CA ASP A 249 25.84 3.85 2.35
C ASP A 249 24.67 2.88 2.63
N ALA A 250 23.43 3.35 2.56
CA ALA A 250 22.25 2.50 2.72
C ALA A 250 22.20 1.36 1.69
N LEU A 251 22.49 1.66 0.42
CA LEU A 251 22.51 0.67 -0.66
C LEU A 251 23.65 -0.35 -0.49
N HIS A 252 24.82 0.07 -0.05
CA HIS A 252 25.93 -0.83 0.30
C HIS A 252 25.57 -1.75 1.47
N ARG A 253 24.89 -1.23 2.50
CA ARG A 253 24.38 -2.05 3.62
C ARG A 253 23.36 -3.08 3.18
N ILE A 254 22.50 -2.75 2.21
CA ILE A 254 21.57 -3.71 1.61
C ILE A 254 22.37 -4.84 0.93
N GLN A 255 23.40 -4.53 0.16
CA GLN A 255 24.24 -5.56 -0.47
C GLN A 255 25.02 -6.39 0.56
N ASP A 256 25.50 -5.80 1.65
CA ASP A 256 26.13 -6.54 2.76
C ASP A 256 25.13 -7.52 3.42
N LEU A 257 23.88 -7.09 3.63
CA LEU A 257 22.81 -7.98 4.13
C LEU A 257 22.58 -9.18 3.20
N VAL A 258 22.56 -8.96 1.88
CA VAL A 258 22.44 -10.05 0.89
C VAL A 258 23.64 -10.99 0.97
N ASP A 259 24.86 -10.45 1.05
CA ASP A 259 26.08 -11.26 1.16
C ASP A 259 26.11 -12.11 2.44
N ARG A 260 25.58 -11.59 3.54
CA ARG A 260 25.37 -12.32 4.80
C ARG A 260 24.20 -13.27 4.78
N ARG A 261 23.50 -13.43 3.63
CA ARG A 261 22.32 -14.28 3.47
C ARG A 261 21.17 -13.90 4.39
N ALA A 262 21.04 -12.60 4.73
CA ALA A 262 19.97 -12.11 5.60
C ALA A 262 18.57 -12.53 5.10
N PHE A 263 18.37 -12.62 3.80
CA PHE A 263 17.10 -12.97 3.16
C PHE A 263 17.04 -14.44 2.67
N GLY A 264 18.01 -15.28 3.07
CA GLY A 264 18.17 -16.64 2.57
C GLY A 264 18.63 -16.68 1.10
N THR A 265 18.64 -17.89 0.49
CA THR A 265 19.15 -18.08 -0.88
C THR A 265 18.08 -17.96 -1.95
N ASN A 266 16.81 -18.12 -1.59
CA ASN A 266 15.68 -18.19 -2.53
C ASN A 266 14.75 -16.97 -2.48
N PHE A 267 15.15 -15.89 -1.80
CA PHE A 267 14.31 -14.70 -1.62
C PHE A 267 13.84 -14.09 -2.94
N ALA A 268 14.62 -14.24 -4.02
CA ALA A 268 14.28 -13.73 -5.35
C ALA A 268 12.97 -14.29 -5.93
N SER A 269 12.48 -15.42 -5.40
CA SER A 269 11.23 -16.05 -5.83
C SER A 269 10.09 -15.94 -4.82
N VAL A 270 10.32 -15.30 -3.68
CA VAL A 270 9.32 -15.12 -2.63
C VAL A 270 8.46 -13.88 -2.94
N ASN A 271 7.15 -14.05 -2.94
CA ASN A 271 6.19 -12.95 -3.02
C ASN A 271 5.68 -12.57 -1.61
N TYR A 272 5.07 -11.41 -1.50
CA TYR A 272 4.33 -10.97 -0.32
C TYR A 272 2.81 -11.06 -0.55
N VAL A 273 2.33 -10.55 -1.67
CA VAL A 273 0.89 -10.42 -1.98
C VAL A 273 0.14 -11.76 -1.87
N ASN A 274 0.77 -12.87 -2.26
CA ASN A 274 0.20 -14.21 -2.12
C ASN A 274 0.71 -14.93 -0.85
N ASP A 275 0.99 -14.18 0.20
CA ASP A 275 1.37 -14.69 1.53
C ASP A 275 2.69 -15.48 1.59
N GLY A 276 3.55 -15.41 0.56
CA GLY A 276 4.79 -16.20 0.55
C GLY A 276 5.73 -15.84 1.70
N ALA A 277 6.01 -14.56 1.91
CA ALA A 277 6.87 -14.09 3.01
C ALA A 277 6.18 -14.26 4.37
N GLY A 278 4.89 -13.90 4.49
CA GLY A 278 4.11 -14.06 5.71
C GLY A 278 4.03 -15.52 6.18
N LEU A 279 3.83 -16.45 5.26
CA LEU A 279 3.81 -17.89 5.54
C LEU A 279 5.18 -18.43 6.00
N LEU A 280 6.29 -17.99 5.36
CA LEU A 280 7.64 -18.38 5.80
C LEU A 280 7.89 -17.93 7.24
N PHE A 281 7.46 -16.73 7.57
CA PHE A 281 7.57 -16.15 8.90
C PHE A 281 6.69 -16.91 9.92
N ALA A 282 5.42 -17.11 9.61
CA ALA A 282 4.47 -17.82 10.47
C ALA A 282 4.87 -19.26 10.77
N LYS A 283 5.52 -19.94 9.82
CA LYS A 283 6.04 -21.31 10.01
C LYS A 283 7.40 -21.38 10.72
N GLY A 284 7.94 -20.26 11.20
CA GLY A 284 9.26 -20.20 11.84
C GLY A 284 10.41 -20.57 10.89
N LYS A 285 10.18 -20.52 9.56
CA LYS A 285 11.24 -20.68 8.56
C LYS A 285 12.09 -19.43 8.42
N ALA A 286 11.52 -18.28 8.75
CA ALA A 286 12.21 -17.01 8.93
C ALA A 286 12.02 -16.51 10.36
N ALA A 287 13.08 -15.93 10.94
CA ALA A 287 13.08 -15.43 12.31
C ALA A 287 12.44 -14.05 12.47
N MET A 288 12.59 -13.21 11.45
CA MET A 288 12.16 -11.81 11.43
C MET A 288 11.48 -11.46 10.11
N HIS A 289 10.70 -10.36 10.11
CA HIS A 289 10.06 -9.78 8.95
C HIS A 289 9.97 -8.25 9.09
N LEU A 290 10.58 -7.50 8.20
CA LEU A 290 10.43 -6.04 8.13
C LEU A 290 9.23 -5.72 7.25
N MET A 291 8.14 -5.18 7.84
CA MET A 291 6.89 -4.96 7.11
C MET A 291 6.05 -3.88 7.79
N GLY A 292 5.12 -3.30 7.04
CA GLY A 292 4.12 -2.40 7.60
C GLY A 292 3.14 -3.10 8.55
N THR A 293 2.46 -2.32 9.37
CA THR A 293 1.58 -2.84 10.43
C THR A 293 0.42 -3.70 9.93
N TRP A 294 0.05 -3.61 8.65
CA TRP A 294 -0.91 -4.54 8.03
C TRP A 294 -0.49 -6.01 8.11
N GLU A 295 0.82 -6.28 8.31
CA GLU A 295 1.31 -7.65 8.53
C GLU A 295 0.68 -8.26 9.78
N TYR A 296 0.47 -7.46 10.83
CA TYR A 296 -0.20 -7.94 12.04
C TYR A 296 -1.62 -8.45 11.74
N SER A 297 -2.41 -7.66 11.01
CA SER A 297 -3.78 -8.04 10.62
C SER A 297 -3.78 -9.27 9.71
N ASN A 298 -2.83 -9.35 8.74
CA ASN A 298 -2.68 -10.52 7.88
C ASN A 298 -2.34 -11.78 8.67
N GLN A 299 -1.47 -11.68 9.68
CA GLN A 299 -1.12 -12.82 10.53
C GLN A 299 -2.29 -13.24 11.43
N VAL A 300 -3.07 -12.28 11.95
CA VAL A 300 -4.29 -12.58 12.72
C VAL A 300 -5.31 -13.34 11.86
N ASP A 301 -5.49 -12.93 10.61
CA ASP A 301 -6.44 -13.54 9.68
C ASP A 301 -5.97 -14.91 9.17
N LYS A 302 -4.75 -14.97 8.61
CA LYS A 302 -4.24 -16.17 7.91
C LYS A 302 -3.54 -17.17 8.81
N HIS A 303 -2.91 -16.71 9.89
CA HIS A 303 -2.09 -17.51 10.80
C HIS A 303 -2.42 -17.23 12.29
N PRO A 304 -3.68 -17.36 12.72
CA PRO A 304 -4.14 -16.88 14.04
C PRO A 304 -3.39 -17.50 15.23
N GLN A 305 -2.94 -18.75 15.12
CA GLN A 305 -2.17 -19.39 16.21
C GLN A 305 -0.77 -18.76 16.35
N PHE A 306 -0.09 -18.48 15.23
CA PHE A 306 1.18 -17.78 15.22
C PHE A 306 1.02 -16.35 15.76
N ALA A 307 0.03 -15.62 15.25
CA ALA A 307 -0.23 -14.25 15.68
C ALA A 307 -0.46 -14.15 17.19
N LYS A 308 -1.20 -15.09 17.76
CA LYS A 308 -1.50 -15.13 19.20
C LYS A 308 -0.30 -15.51 20.06
N ASN A 309 0.47 -16.53 19.65
CA ASN A 309 1.44 -17.17 20.53
C ASN A 309 2.88 -16.70 20.29
N ASP A 310 3.25 -16.42 19.04
CA ASP A 310 4.64 -16.32 18.61
C ASP A 310 5.01 -14.97 18.01
N LEU A 311 4.03 -14.21 17.51
CA LEU A 311 4.27 -12.91 16.88
C LEU A 311 4.65 -11.86 17.93
N ALA A 312 5.73 -11.13 17.65
CA ALA A 312 6.13 -9.95 18.40
C ALA A 312 6.69 -8.89 17.43
N PHE A 313 6.93 -7.70 17.95
CA PHE A 313 7.30 -6.53 17.17
C PHE A 313 8.29 -5.65 17.93
N ALA A 314 9.09 -4.91 17.19
CA ALA A 314 10.08 -3.96 17.70
C ALA A 314 10.22 -2.80 16.70
N PRO A 315 10.78 -1.64 17.11
CA PRO A 315 11.16 -0.59 16.16
C PRO A 315 12.33 -1.09 15.28
N PHE A 316 12.50 -0.47 14.11
CA PHE A 316 13.71 -0.67 13.33
C PHE A 316 14.92 -0.17 14.13
N PRO A 317 16.04 -0.94 14.19
CA PRO A 317 17.18 -0.62 15.03
C PRO A 317 17.85 0.70 14.64
N THR A 318 18.55 1.29 15.60
CA THR A 318 19.40 2.47 15.37
C THR A 318 20.65 2.08 14.59
N VAL A 319 21.24 3.04 13.86
CA VAL A 319 22.55 2.87 13.21
C VAL A 319 23.60 3.62 14.00
N THR A 320 24.66 2.96 14.44
CA THR A 320 25.77 3.59 15.17
C THR A 320 26.39 4.71 14.34
N GLY A 321 26.45 5.92 14.91
CA GLY A 321 26.93 7.12 14.22
C GLY A 321 25.91 7.76 13.27
N GLY A 322 24.73 7.18 13.11
CA GLY A 322 23.62 7.78 12.36
C GLY A 322 23.05 9.01 13.08
N LYS A 323 22.49 9.94 12.30
CA LYS A 323 21.92 11.21 12.79
C LYS A 323 20.39 11.20 12.83
N GLY A 324 19.75 10.15 12.32
CA GLY A 324 18.29 10.01 12.34
C GLY A 324 17.77 9.74 13.74
N ASP A 325 16.60 10.30 14.07
CA ASP A 325 15.96 10.05 15.35
C ASP A 325 15.47 8.59 15.41
N PRO A 326 15.77 7.84 16.50
CA PRO A 326 15.31 6.45 16.63
C PRO A 326 13.79 6.29 16.66
N ASN A 327 13.05 7.35 17.02
CA ASN A 327 11.60 7.35 17.06
C ASN A 327 10.96 7.79 15.73
N SER A 328 11.74 8.27 14.76
CA SER A 328 11.22 8.53 13.41
C SER A 328 10.75 7.24 12.76
N VAL A 329 9.62 7.30 12.06
CA VAL A 329 9.02 6.16 11.39
C VAL A 329 8.94 6.37 9.89
N VAL A 330 8.99 5.28 9.14
CA VAL A 330 8.74 5.26 7.70
C VAL A 330 7.55 4.35 7.41
N GLY A 331 6.92 4.53 6.26
CA GLY A 331 5.77 3.72 5.83
C GLY A 331 4.63 4.60 5.37
N ASN A 332 3.40 4.11 5.48
CA ASN A 332 2.22 4.88 5.07
C ASN A 332 1.51 5.44 6.32
N PRO A 333 1.35 6.77 6.45
CA PRO A 333 0.56 7.34 7.54
C PRO A 333 -0.84 6.72 7.64
N THR A 334 -1.50 6.54 6.49
CA THR A 334 -2.73 5.75 6.28
C THR A 334 -3.00 5.61 4.79
N ASN A 335 -4.18 5.09 4.43
CA ASN A 335 -4.74 5.26 3.09
C ASN A 335 -5.88 6.29 3.11
N TYR A 336 -6.21 6.83 1.95
CA TYR A 336 -7.14 7.95 1.84
C TYR A 336 -8.24 7.67 0.83
N TYR A 337 -9.41 8.29 1.05
CA TYR A 337 -10.38 8.54 0.01
C TYR A 337 -10.26 9.97 -0.50
N SER A 338 -10.21 10.13 -1.81
CA SER A 338 -10.38 11.39 -2.52
C SER A 338 -11.68 11.39 -3.31
N ILE A 339 -12.22 12.59 -3.59
CA ILE A 339 -13.43 12.78 -4.39
C ILE A 339 -13.01 13.33 -5.76
N SER A 340 -13.46 12.71 -6.85
CA SER A 340 -13.27 13.24 -8.20
C SER A 340 -14.05 14.55 -8.39
N SER A 341 -13.42 15.55 -9.00
CA SER A 341 -14.11 16.80 -9.37
C SER A 341 -15.25 16.58 -10.39
N LYS A 342 -15.26 15.43 -11.06
CA LYS A 342 -16.34 15.00 -11.96
C LYS A 342 -17.32 14.04 -11.30
N SER A 343 -17.30 13.90 -9.98
CA SER A 343 -18.28 13.06 -9.28
C SER A 343 -19.71 13.52 -9.59
N LYS A 344 -20.60 12.56 -9.79
CA LYS A 344 -22.03 12.79 -10.10
C LYS A 344 -22.77 13.45 -8.95
N ASP A 345 -22.25 13.33 -7.72
CA ASP A 345 -22.81 13.95 -6.51
C ASP A 345 -21.71 14.13 -5.45
N VAL A 346 -20.99 15.25 -5.54
CA VAL A 346 -19.92 15.62 -4.60
C VAL A 346 -20.45 15.75 -3.18
N ASN A 347 -21.68 16.28 -3.00
CA ASN A 347 -22.26 16.47 -1.67
C ASN A 347 -22.54 15.11 -0.99
N ALA A 348 -23.04 14.13 -1.71
CA ALA A 348 -23.24 12.79 -1.16
C ALA A 348 -21.91 12.10 -0.83
N ALA A 349 -20.87 12.27 -1.65
CA ALA A 349 -19.53 11.77 -1.36
C ALA A 349 -18.93 12.42 -0.11
N LEU A 350 -19.04 13.74 0.04
CA LEU A 350 -18.63 14.47 1.26
C LEU A 350 -19.37 13.99 2.50
N ALA A 351 -20.71 13.82 2.39
CA ALA A 351 -21.52 13.33 3.50
C ALA A 351 -21.12 11.94 3.94
N PHE A 352 -20.76 11.06 2.99
CA PHE A 352 -20.20 9.72 3.27
C PHE A 352 -18.89 9.83 4.05
N LEU A 353 -17.91 10.58 3.55
CA LEU A 353 -16.60 10.70 4.20
C LEU A 353 -16.73 11.29 5.61
N LYS A 354 -17.59 12.31 5.78
CA LYS A 354 -17.81 12.95 7.08
C LYS A 354 -18.48 12.01 8.09
N LYS A 355 -19.50 11.23 7.66
CA LYS A 355 -20.25 10.34 8.54
C LYS A 355 -19.44 9.10 8.92
N GLU A 356 -18.76 8.50 7.95
CA GLU A 356 -18.26 7.14 8.10
C GLU A 356 -16.79 7.07 8.53
N MET A 357 -15.87 7.89 7.98
CA MET A 357 -14.44 7.64 8.11
C MET A 357 -13.89 7.78 9.55
N ALA A 358 -14.49 8.62 10.38
CA ALA A 358 -14.26 8.65 11.83
C ALA A 358 -15.44 8.10 12.63
N GLY A 359 -16.46 7.53 11.96
CA GLY A 359 -17.67 6.98 12.55
C GLY A 359 -17.39 5.77 13.44
N GLN A 360 -18.14 5.66 14.55
CA GLN A 360 -17.91 4.65 15.56
C GLN A 360 -17.90 3.22 14.98
N MET A 361 -18.90 2.88 14.16
CA MET A 361 -19.05 1.53 13.57
C MET A 361 -17.85 1.16 12.69
N TYR A 362 -17.42 2.08 11.83
CA TYR A 362 -16.30 1.86 10.92
C TYR A 362 -14.99 1.70 11.69
N VAL A 363 -14.72 2.59 12.64
CA VAL A 363 -13.53 2.56 13.49
C VAL A 363 -13.49 1.28 14.34
N ASP A 364 -14.61 0.84 14.92
CA ASP A 364 -14.67 -0.41 15.70
C ASP A 364 -14.37 -1.65 14.84
N LYS A 365 -14.81 -1.65 13.57
CA LYS A 365 -14.50 -2.74 12.64
C LYS A 365 -13.02 -2.77 12.28
N LEU A 366 -12.38 -1.62 12.03
CA LEU A 366 -10.94 -1.52 11.80
C LEU A 366 -10.15 -2.04 13.01
N ILE A 367 -10.50 -1.61 14.22
CA ILE A 367 -9.85 -2.08 15.46
C ILE A 367 -9.99 -3.60 15.62
N LYS A 368 -11.19 -4.16 15.38
CA LYS A 368 -11.43 -5.60 15.46
C LYS A 368 -10.65 -6.39 14.40
N ALA A 369 -10.38 -5.82 13.26
CA ALA A 369 -9.52 -6.41 12.23
C ALA A 369 -8.01 -6.31 12.55
N GLY A 370 -7.65 -5.61 13.64
CA GLY A 370 -6.25 -5.41 14.04
C GLY A 370 -5.60 -4.14 13.50
N ASP A 371 -6.34 -3.33 12.75
CA ASP A 371 -5.87 -2.01 12.30
C ASP A 371 -5.88 -1.00 13.46
N VAL A 372 -5.04 0.02 13.35
CA VAL A 372 -4.97 1.14 14.29
C VAL A 372 -5.43 2.41 13.56
N PRO A 373 -6.73 2.75 13.65
CA PRO A 373 -7.29 3.88 12.90
C PRO A 373 -6.60 5.21 13.19
N ALA A 374 -6.52 6.06 12.17
CA ALA A 374 -5.92 7.39 12.25
C ALA A 374 -6.85 8.43 12.91
N VAL A 375 -7.63 8.01 13.90
CA VAL A 375 -8.65 8.83 14.59
C VAL A 375 -8.13 9.26 15.96
N SER A 376 -8.43 10.48 16.36
CA SER A 376 -8.02 11.04 17.65
C SER A 376 -8.76 10.37 18.82
N GLY A 377 -8.10 10.26 19.98
CA GLY A 377 -8.73 9.79 21.23
C GLY A 377 -9.09 8.31 21.26
N LEU A 378 -8.32 7.45 20.59
CA LEU A 378 -8.60 6.01 20.47
C LEU A 378 -8.11 5.14 21.63
N GLU A 379 -7.28 5.64 22.52
CA GLU A 379 -6.52 4.82 23.50
C GLU A 379 -7.38 3.81 24.26
N ALA A 380 -8.54 4.24 24.73
CA ALA A 380 -9.46 3.38 25.48
C ALA A 380 -10.09 2.29 24.57
N ARG A 381 -10.36 2.62 23.29
CA ARG A 381 -11.00 1.70 22.34
C ARG A 381 -10.06 0.65 21.81
N LEU A 382 -8.75 0.91 21.79
CA LEU A 382 -7.73 -0.04 21.30
C LEU A 382 -7.64 -1.32 22.16
N SER A 383 -8.22 -1.32 23.37
CA SER A 383 -8.35 -2.53 24.19
C SER A 383 -9.24 -3.61 23.56
N ALA A 384 -10.08 -3.27 22.59
CA ALA A 384 -10.93 -4.21 21.84
C ALA A 384 -10.24 -4.84 20.62
N SER A 385 -8.99 -4.44 20.32
CA SER A 385 -8.19 -5.05 19.24
C SER A 385 -7.84 -6.51 19.55
N PRO A 386 -7.63 -7.37 18.53
CA PRO A 386 -7.06 -8.71 18.70
C PRO A 386 -5.69 -8.72 19.41
N GLY A 387 -4.95 -7.61 19.30
CA GLY A 387 -3.68 -7.38 19.96
C GLY A 387 -3.62 -6.00 20.61
N PRO A 388 -4.24 -5.82 21.80
CA PRO A 388 -4.30 -4.49 22.42
C PRO A 388 -2.94 -3.85 22.67
N GLU A 389 -1.93 -4.63 23.03
CA GLU A 389 -0.55 -4.16 23.22
C GLU A 389 0.06 -3.66 21.92
N PHE A 390 -0.13 -4.40 20.82
CA PHE A 390 0.32 -4.00 19.50
C PHE A 390 -0.35 -2.69 19.07
N SER A 391 -1.66 -2.62 19.16
CA SER A 391 -2.43 -1.46 18.74
C SER A 391 -2.08 -0.19 19.53
N LYS A 392 -1.91 -0.31 20.83
CA LYS A 392 -1.45 0.77 21.70
C LYS A 392 -0.02 1.21 21.36
N TYR A 393 0.86 0.24 21.13
CA TYR A 393 2.24 0.52 20.74
C TYR A 393 2.31 1.33 19.44
N VAL A 394 1.61 0.89 18.39
CA VAL A 394 1.56 1.58 17.09
C VAL A 394 0.99 2.98 17.26
N TYR A 395 -0.12 3.13 17.98
CA TYR A 395 -0.76 4.43 18.22
C TYR A 395 0.20 5.40 18.91
N GLN A 396 0.84 4.96 20.00
CA GLN A 396 1.81 5.77 20.74
C GLN A 396 3.08 6.06 19.95
N MET A 397 3.55 5.11 19.14
CA MET A 397 4.69 5.30 18.25
C MET A 397 4.43 6.43 17.26
N VAL A 398 3.31 6.40 16.56
CA VAL A 398 2.97 7.44 15.58
C VAL A 398 2.69 8.79 16.25
N GLN A 399 2.02 8.78 17.41
CA GLN A 399 1.72 9.99 18.17
C GLN A 399 3.01 10.70 18.65
N LYS A 400 4.06 9.94 18.98
CA LYS A 400 5.34 10.45 19.50
C LYS A 400 6.41 10.63 18.43
N ALA A 401 6.20 10.11 17.22
CA ALA A 401 7.20 10.18 16.16
C ALA A 401 7.50 11.63 15.79
N PRO A 402 8.77 12.06 15.81
CA PRO A 402 9.15 13.41 15.39
C PRO A 402 9.02 13.58 13.87
N SER A 403 9.07 12.47 13.12
CA SER A 403 8.76 12.43 11.68
C SER A 403 8.10 11.12 11.31
N PHE A 404 7.18 11.19 10.35
CA PHE A 404 6.62 10.03 9.67
C PHE A 404 6.87 10.20 8.18
N THR A 405 7.93 9.58 7.68
CA THR A 405 8.31 9.65 6.27
C THR A 405 7.43 8.70 5.47
N LEU A 406 6.65 9.25 4.55
CA LEU A 406 5.83 8.46 3.62
C LEU A 406 6.73 7.60 2.74
N SER A 407 6.32 6.37 2.47
CA SER A 407 7.02 5.45 1.57
C SER A 407 7.37 6.14 0.26
N TRP A 408 8.61 5.99 -0.20
CA TRP A 408 9.18 6.80 -1.28
C TRP A 408 8.46 6.62 -2.61
N ASP A 409 7.98 5.41 -2.89
CA ASP A 409 7.20 5.10 -4.10
C ASP A 409 5.81 5.76 -4.11
N GLN A 410 5.31 6.12 -2.92
CA GLN A 410 4.04 6.82 -2.74
C GLN A 410 4.22 8.35 -2.65
N ALA A 411 5.36 8.79 -2.15
CA ALA A 411 5.68 10.21 -1.99
C ALA A 411 6.21 10.86 -3.26
N LEU A 412 7.02 10.13 -4.02
CA LEU A 412 7.62 10.61 -5.27
C LEU A 412 6.58 10.68 -6.41
N PRO A 413 6.80 11.55 -7.40
CA PRO A 413 6.01 11.53 -8.63
C PRO A 413 6.00 10.15 -9.27
N HIS A 414 4.87 9.77 -9.87
CA HIS A 414 4.65 8.41 -10.39
C HIS A 414 5.73 7.93 -11.39
N VAL A 415 6.37 8.85 -12.10
CA VAL A 415 7.48 8.54 -13.02
C VAL A 415 8.65 7.83 -12.34
N PHE A 416 8.83 7.99 -11.03
CA PHE A 416 9.88 7.34 -10.25
C PHE A 416 9.53 5.92 -9.79
N THR A 417 8.25 5.53 -9.72
CA THR A 417 7.81 4.28 -9.09
C THR A 417 8.48 3.05 -9.72
N ASP A 418 8.29 2.85 -11.02
CA ASP A 418 8.87 1.69 -11.70
C ASP A 418 10.40 1.71 -11.77
N PRO A 419 11.07 2.84 -12.10
CA PRO A 419 12.53 2.92 -12.02
C PRO A 419 13.08 2.61 -10.63
N LEU A 420 12.45 3.11 -9.56
CA LEU A 420 12.86 2.88 -8.18
C LEU A 420 12.76 1.39 -7.82
N HIS A 421 11.59 0.80 -8.01
CA HIS A 421 11.33 -0.60 -7.72
C HIS A 421 12.25 -1.55 -8.50
N ASN A 422 12.28 -1.40 -9.82
CA ASN A 422 13.03 -2.28 -10.71
C ASN A 422 14.55 -2.20 -10.49
N ASN A 423 15.08 -1.01 -10.23
CA ASN A 423 16.52 -0.87 -10.01
C ASN A 423 16.90 -1.30 -8.58
N LEU A 424 16.05 -1.05 -7.57
CA LEU A 424 16.32 -1.54 -6.22
C LEU A 424 16.31 -3.09 -6.17
N GLN A 425 15.36 -3.75 -6.84
CA GLN A 425 15.40 -5.21 -6.98
C GLN A 425 16.73 -5.70 -7.56
N LYS A 426 17.26 -5.02 -8.58
CA LYS A 426 18.56 -5.37 -9.18
C LYS A 426 19.72 -5.17 -8.20
N VAL A 427 19.63 -4.17 -7.29
CA VAL A 427 20.63 -3.98 -6.20
C VAL A 427 20.61 -5.17 -5.24
N PHE A 428 19.43 -5.62 -4.80
CA PHE A 428 19.29 -6.82 -3.96
C PHE A 428 19.82 -8.08 -4.66
N LEU A 429 19.59 -8.19 -5.96
CA LEU A 429 20.11 -9.32 -6.76
C LEU A 429 21.60 -9.18 -7.14
N LYS A 430 22.27 -8.11 -6.72
CA LYS A 430 23.65 -7.74 -7.09
C LYS A 430 23.87 -7.64 -8.61
N LYS A 431 22.78 -7.37 -9.36
CA LYS A 431 22.81 -7.12 -10.80
C LYS A 431 22.99 -5.63 -11.15
N LEU A 432 22.95 -4.77 -10.14
CA LEU A 432 23.17 -3.34 -10.25
C LEU A 432 23.99 -2.87 -9.04
N THR A 433 25.03 -2.06 -9.27
CA THR A 433 25.81 -1.50 -8.16
C THR A 433 25.08 -0.29 -7.54
N PRO A 434 25.33 0.04 -6.26
CA PRO A 434 24.81 1.23 -5.62
C PRO A 434 25.08 2.52 -6.40
N GLU A 435 26.28 2.71 -6.94
CA GLU A 435 26.68 3.88 -7.72
C GLU A 435 25.86 3.98 -9.01
N LYS A 436 25.63 2.85 -9.68
CA LYS A 436 24.82 2.84 -10.90
C LYS A 436 23.34 3.08 -10.61
N PHE A 437 22.84 2.58 -9.47
CA PHE A 437 21.48 2.87 -9.02
C PHE A 437 21.26 4.38 -8.86
N VAL A 438 22.10 5.06 -8.08
CA VAL A 438 21.95 6.51 -7.84
C VAL A 438 22.12 7.33 -9.12
N GLN A 439 23.00 6.89 -10.03
CA GLN A 439 23.16 7.51 -11.34
C GLN A 439 21.87 7.42 -12.17
N ILE A 440 21.24 6.23 -12.23
CA ILE A 440 19.99 6.02 -12.97
C ILE A 440 18.87 6.85 -12.34
N MET A 441 18.70 6.78 -11.00
CA MET A 441 17.63 7.51 -10.31
C MET A 441 17.78 9.02 -10.46
N GLY A 442 19.00 9.56 -10.50
CA GLY A 442 19.27 10.96 -10.75
C GLY A 442 18.96 11.43 -12.20
N GLN A 443 18.70 10.51 -13.12
CA GLN A 443 18.36 10.81 -14.53
C GLN A 443 16.85 10.68 -14.81
N VAL A 444 16.06 10.15 -13.88
CA VAL A 444 14.60 10.09 -13.98
C VAL A 444 14.03 11.51 -13.98
N LYS A 445 13.17 11.83 -14.96
CA LYS A 445 12.59 13.17 -15.15
C LYS A 445 11.07 13.08 -15.28
#